data_72d9dbcd4ce0580debe21dc2297adc4b
#
_entry.id   72d9dbcd4ce0580debe21dc2297adc4b
#
_cell.length_a   1.000
_cell.length_b   1.000
_cell.length_c   1.000
_cell.angle_alpha   90.00
_cell.angle_beta   90.00
_cell.angle_gamma   90.00
#
_symmetry.space_group_name_H-M   'P 1'
#
loop_
_entity.id
_entity.type
_entity.pdbx_description
1 polymer ?
#
loop_
_entity_poly.entity_id
_entity_poly.type
_entity_poly.pdbx_seq_one_letter_code
_entity_poly.pdbx_strand_id
1 'polypeptide(L)'
;MNRNKIIMLATIFLLIGCGAKQKDKDKEIVMEKTNLEKDRAIISTQFGDIELEFFDDIAPKHVESFKLHAKNGYYDGTIFHRVIPGFMIQGGDPLSKSEDKSRHGTGGNAAKFFGIGSESDENTWDLPAEFSSTPHERGILSMARSQDPNSGGSQFFICVADARFLDNQYTVFGKVVSGLDVVDLIVNSPRDARDNPNDRIEMKVRLEEKK
;
A
#
# COMPACT_ATOMS: atom_id res chain seq x y z
N MET A 1 -3.57 -79.89 -19.56
CA MET A 1 -3.77 -79.48 -18.14
C MET A 1 -2.57 -78.64 -17.73
N ASN A 2 -2.65 -77.32 -17.96
CA ASN A 2 -1.60 -76.42 -17.50
C ASN A 2 -2.29 -75.10 -17.06
N ARG A 3 -2.19 -74.85 -15.77
CA ARG A 3 -2.77 -73.67 -15.10
C ARG A 3 -1.73 -72.53 -15.13
N ASN A 4 -1.92 -71.52 -15.98
CA ASN A 4 -1.13 -70.32 -15.96
C ASN A 4 -1.60 -69.41 -14.78
N LYS A 5 -0.73 -69.20 -13.83
CA LYS A 5 -0.88 -68.18 -12.79
C LYS A 5 -0.41 -66.84 -13.36
N ILE A 6 -1.34 -65.91 -13.55
CA ILE A 6 -1.03 -64.55 -13.85
C ILE A 6 -0.73 -63.84 -12.54
N ILE A 7 0.50 -63.39 -12.40
CA ILE A 7 0.96 -62.55 -11.29
C ILE A 7 0.58 -61.13 -11.63
N MET A 8 -0.39 -60.58 -10.89
CA MET A 8 -0.78 -59.14 -11.02
C MET A 8 0.17 -58.34 -10.14
N LEU A 9 1.12 -57.65 -10.78
CA LEU A 9 1.99 -56.70 -10.12
C LEU A 9 1.20 -55.42 -9.90
N ALA A 10 0.81 -55.15 -8.67
CA ALA A 10 0.19 -53.86 -8.32
C ALA A 10 1.29 -52.81 -8.22
N THR A 11 1.30 -51.91 -9.19
CA THR A 11 2.15 -50.70 -9.20
C THR A 11 1.52 -49.67 -8.27
N ILE A 12 2.00 -49.61 -7.04
CA ILE A 12 1.69 -48.50 -6.14
C ILE A 12 2.61 -47.35 -6.54
N PHE A 13 2.12 -46.42 -7.32
CA PHE A 13 2.82 -45.18 -7.66
C PHE A 13 2.36 -44.05 -6.72
N LEU A 14 3.20 -43.75 -5.77
CA LEU A 14 3.57 -42.45 -5.18
C LEU A 14 2.60 -41.24 -5.45
N LEU A 15 1.71 -41.01 -4.50
CA LEU A 15 1.02 -39.71 -4.31
C LEU A 15 1.66 -38.93 -3.15
N ILE A 16 2.96 -39.04 -2.89
CA ILE A 16 3.62 -38.37 -1.74
C ILE A 16 4.27 -37.02 -2.11
N GLY A 17 4.41 -36.69 -3.40
CA GLY A 17 5.14 -35.48 -3.82
C GLY A 17 4.36 -34.17 -3.86
N CYS A 18 3.02 -34.20 -3.93
CA CYS A 18 2.22 -32.99 -4.12
C CYS A 18 1.87 -32.27 -2.80
N GLY A 19 1.65 -33.02 -1.74
CA GLY A 19 1.23 -32.47 -0.43
C GLY A 19 2.35 -31.75 0.32
N ALA A 20 3.62 -32.14 0.13
CA ALA A 20 4.75 -31.48 0.79
C ALA A 20 5.04 -30.10 0.16
N LYS A 21 5.05 -30.01 -1.18
CA LYS A 21 5.26 -28.75 -1.89
C LYS A 21 4.15 -27.72 -1.62
N GLN A 22 2.90 -28.17 -1.45
CA GLN A 22 1.79 -27.29 -1.13
C GLN A 22 1.90 -26.78 0.32
N LYS A 23 2.23 -27.63 1.29
CA LYS A 23 2.43 -27.23 2.69
C LYS A 23 3.61 -26.27 2.86
N ASP A 24 4.66 -26.41 2.07
CA ASP A 24 5.80 -25.49 2.11
C ASP A 24 5.43 -24.12 1.52
N LYS A 25 4.68 -24.09 0.42
CA LYS A 25 4.13 -22.83 -0.13
C LYS A 25 3.17 -22.16 0.84
N ASP A 26 2.27 -22.91 1.46
CA ASP A 26 1.31 -22.35 2.42
C ASP A 26 2.04 -21.79 3.66
N LYS A 27 3.12 -22.45 4.12
CA LYS A 27 3.97 -21.93 5.19
C LYS A 27 4.73 -20.67 4.77
N GLU A 28 5.26 -20.62 3.56
CA GLU A 28 5.98 -19.48 3.02
C GLU A 28 5.05 -18.27 2.89
N ILE A 29 3.83 -18.47 2.38
CA ILE A 29 2.78 -17.43 2.30
C ILE A 29 2.39 -16.93 3.70
N VAL A 30 2.21 -17.83 4.67
CA VAL A 30 1.87 -17.44 6.05
C VAL A 30 3.03 -16.69 6.71
N MET A 31 4.27 -17.13 6.52
CA MET A 31 5.45 -16.44 7.04
C MET A 31 5.64 -15.07 6.40
N GLU A 32 5.45 -14.95 5.08
CA GLU A 32 5.51 -13.67 4.37
C GLU A 32 4.43 -12.71 4.85
N LYS A 33 3.20 -13.19 5.02
CA LYS A 33 2.09 -12.40 5.58
C LYS A 33 2.37 -11.95 7.02
N THR A 34 2.88 -12.84 7.86
CA THR A 34 3.21 -12.53 9.27
C THR A 34 4.36 -11.52 9.37
N ASN A 35 5.34 -11.56 8.45
CA ASN A 35 6.40 -10.57 8.39
C ASN A 35 5.85 -9.21 7.96
N LEU A 36 5.00 -9.15 6.93
CA LEU A 36 4.37 -7.90 6.51
C LEU A 36 3.54 -7.23 7.62
N GLU A 37 2.87 -8.00 8.48
CA GLU A 37 2.07 -7.46 9.58
C GLU A 37 2.91 -6.75 10.66
N LYS A 38 4.19 -7.08 10.80
CA LYS A 38 5.10 -6.49 11.80
C LYS A 38 5.88 -5.28 11.27
N ASP A 39 5.81 -5.00 9.98
CA ASP A 39 6.64 -3.99 9.36
C ASP A 39 6.12 -2.57 9.63
N ARG A 40 7.06 -1.65 9.78
CA ARG A 40 6.86 -0.20 9.62
C ARG A 40 7.29 0.22 8.23
N ALA A 41 6.79 1.34 7.75
CA ALA A 41 7.33 1.95 6.55
C ALA A 41 8.12 3.20 6.88
N ILE A 42 9.23 3.39 6.16
CA ILE A 42 10.01 4.62 6.17
C ILE A 42 9.88 5.28 4.81
N ILE A 43 9.33 6.49 4.78
CA ILE A 43 9.32 7.35 3.60
C ILE A 43 10.54 8.27 3.72
N SER A 44 11.54 8.05 2.88
CA SER A 44 12.75 8.90 2.82
C SER A 44 12.57 10.01 1.80
N THR A 45 12.85 11.24 2.17
CA THR A 45 12.80 12.44 1.32
C THR A 45 14.07 13.27 1.50
N GLN A 46 14.23 14.32 0.68
CA GLN A 46 15.31 15.30 0.85
C GLN A 46 15.26 16.09 2.18
N PHE A 47 14.11 16.09 2.87
CA PHE A 47 13.93 16.75 4.16
C PHE A 47 14.16 15.83 5.36
N GLY A 48 14.31 14.52 5.12
CA GLY A 48 14.47 13.49 6.14
C GLY A 48 13.48 12.33 5.97
N ASP A 49 13.41 11.51 7.01
CA ASP A 49 12.60 10.30 7.05
C ASP A 49 11.28 10.53 7.81
N ILE A 50 10.21 9.94 7.30
CA ILE A 50 8.89 9.85 7.96
C ILE A 50 8.63 8.38 8.25
N GLU A 51 8.51 8.00 9.53
CA GLU A 51 8.23 6.64 9.95
C GLU A 51 6.72 6.45 10.17
N LEU A 52 6.17 5.40 9.57
CA LEU A 52 4.76 5.06 9.59
C LEU A 52 4.52 3.76 10.36
N GLU A 53 3.53 3.74 11.23
CA GLU A 53 2.94 2.56 11.84
C GLU A 53 1.57 2.29 11.21
N PHE A 54 1.27 1.01 10.96
CA PHE A 54 0.04 0.61 10.28
C PHE A 54 -1.03 0.12 11.25
N PHE A 55 -2.29 0.23 10.81
CA PHE A 55 -3.48 -0.24 11.51
C PHE A 55 -4.03 -1.49 10.81
N ASP A 56 -3.28 -2.60 10.89
CA ASP A 56 -3.59 -3.87 10.22
C ASP A 56 -4.99 -4.41 10.58
N ASP A 57 -5.46 -4.19 11.81
CA ASP A 57 -6.79 -4.62 12.26
C ASP A 57 -7.93 -3.72 11.76
N ILE A 58 -7.63 -2.49 11.34
CA ILE A 58 -8.62 -1.49 10.91
C ILE A 58 -8.81 -1.54 9.39
N ALA A 59 -7.72 -1.55 8.64
CA ALA A 59 -7.73 -1.47 7.19
C ALA A 59 -6.74 -2.47 6.55
N PRO A 60 -6.92 -3.78 6.75
CA PRO A 60 -5.96 -4.81 6.34
C PRO A 60 -5.63 -4.80 4.84
N LYS A 61 -6.60 -4.49 3.97
CA LYS A 61 -6.38 -4.47 2.51
C LYS A 61 -5.55 -3.26 2.08
N HIS A 62 -5.81 -2.10 2.68
CA HIS A 62 -5.04 -0.88 2.42
C HIS A 62 -3.61 -1.02 2.91
N VAL A 63 -3.42 -1.58 4.11
CA VAL A 63 -2.10 -1.86 4.67
C VAL A 63 -1.34 -2.85 3.80
N GLU A 64 -1.97 -3.96 3.41
CA GLU A 64 -1.34 -4.97 2.55
C GLU A 64 -0.94 -4.37 1.19
N SER A 65 -1.83 -3.62 0.54
CA SER A 65 -1.54 -2.97 -0.74
C SER A 65 -0.39 -1.98 -0.64
N PHE A 66 -0.37 -1.13 0.38
CA PHE A 66 0.71 -0.18 0.59
C PHE A 66 2.05 -0.89 0.81
N LYS A 67 2.10 -1.93 1.67
CA LYS A 67 3.31 -2.71 1.95
C LYS A 67 3.82 -3.43 0.69
N LEU A 68 2.93 -4.02 -0.11
CA LEU A 68 3.30 -4.66 -1.39
C LEU A 68 3.89 -3.64 -2.38
N HIS A 69 3.30 -2.46 -2.52
CA HIS A 69 3.84 -1.39 -3.35
C HIS A 69 5.22 -0.92 -2.85
N ALA A 70 5.39 -0.73 -1.54
CA ALA A 70 6.66 -0.34 -0.94
C ALA A 70 7.75 -1.41 -1.20
N LYS A 71 7.43 -2.70 -0.98
CA LYS A 71 8.33 -3.83 -1.22
C LYS A 71 8.80 -3.92 -2.68
N ASN A 72 7.91 -3.57 -3.61
CA ASN A 72 8.19 -3.62 -5.05
C ASN A 72 8.84 -2.33 -5.60
N GLY A 73 9.17 -1.35 -4.75
CA GLY A 73 9.74 -0.07 -5.17
C GLY A 73 8.77 0.80 -5.99
N TYR A 74 7.47 0.53 -5.91
CA TYR A 74 6.46 1.26 -6.69
C TYR A 74 6.46 2.76 -6.39
N TYR A 75 6.68 3.14 -5.14
CA TYR A 75 6.72 4.53 -4.70
C TYR A 75 8.02 5.25 -5.02
N ASP A 76 9.10 4.54 -5.36
CA ASP A 76 10.40 5.16 -5.60
C ASP A 76 10.37 6.13 -6.77
N GLY A 77 10.78 7.39 -6.50
CA GLY A 77 10.74 8.49 -7.45
C GLY A 77 9.35 9.13 -7.65
N THR A 78 8.27 8.64 -6.98
CA THR A 78 7.04 9.41 -6.86
C THR A 78 7.27 10.61 -5.96
N ILE A 79 6.40 11.63 -6.04
CA ILE A 79 6.54 12.86 -5.23
C ILE A 79 5.32 13.09 -4.34
N PHE A 80 5.48 13.96 -3.34
CA PHE A 80 4.35 14.66 -2.73
C PHE A 80 3.86 15.70 -3.73
N HIS A 81 2.85 15.35 -4.52
CA HIS A 81 2.35 16.16 -5.64
C HIS A 81 1.27 17.16 -5.25
N ARG A 82 0.78 17.12 -4.00
CA ARG A 82 -0.21 18.06 -3.48
C ARG A 82 0.03 18.30 -1.99
N VAL A 83 0.25 19.57 -1.63
CA VAL A 83 0.55 19.99 -0.26
C VAL A 83 -0.34 21.17 0.13
N ILE A 84 -1.14 21.02 1.19
CA ILE A 84 -2.08 22.05 1.64
C ILE A 84 -1.82 22.34 3.13
N PRO A 85 -1.21 23.48 3.49
CA PRO A 85 -1.04 23.88 4.88
C PRO A 85 -2.35 23.90 5.65
N GLY A 86 -2.30 23.37 6.88
CA GLY A 86 -3.49 23.21 7.71
C GLY A 86 -4.40 22.06 7.33
N PHE A 87 -4.01 21.23 6.34
CA PHE A 87 -4.79 20.07 5.93
C PHE A 87 -3.94 18.82 5.78
N MET A 88 -3.18 18.65 4.68
CA MET A 88 -2.47 17.38 4.42
C MET A 88 -1.33 17.54 3.39
N ILE A 89 -0.48 16.50 3.31
CA ILE A 89 0.42 16.23 2.19
C ILE A 89 -0.02 14.94 1.50
N GLN A 90 -0.11 14.93 0.16
CA GLN A 90 -0.57 13.78 -0.64
C GLN A 90 0.50 13.35 -1.63
N GLY A 91 0.72 12.03 -1.71
CA GLY A 91 1.69 11.40 -2.60
C GLY A 91 1.23 10.03 -3.10
N GLY A 92 2.18 9.24 -3.65
CA GLY A 92 1.93 7.87 -4.08
C GLY A 92 1.34 7.69 -5.47
N ASP A 93 1.28 8.76 -6.27
CA ASP A 93 0.87 8.69 -7.67
C ASP A 93 2.04 8.30 -8.58
N PRO A 94 1.98 7.17 -9.32
CA PRO A 94 3.05 6.77 -10.25
C PRO A 94 3.27 7.75 -11.40
N LEU A 95 2.24 8.50 -11.81
CA LEU A 95 2.35 9.51 -12.86
C LEU A 95 3.13 10.74 -12.40
N SER A 96 3.31 10.91 -11.09
CA SER A 96 4.12 11.99 -10.51
C SER A 96 5.64 11.78 -10.66
N LYS A 97 6.08 10.61 -11.17
CA LYS A 97 7.48 10.38 -11.58
C LYS A 97 7.86 11.23 -12.80
N SER A 98 6.88 11.63 -13.61
CA SER A 98 7.06 12.54 -14.75
C SER A 98 7.19 13.99 -14.32
N GLU A 99 7.92 14.79 -15.12
CA GLU A 99 7.96 16.27 -14.96
C GLU A 99 6.65 16.94 -15.41
N ASP A 100 5.81 16.24 -16.17
CA ASP A 100 4.50 16.76 -16.61
C ASP A 100 3.49 16.78 -15.46
N LYS A 101 3.44 17.92 -14.77
CA LYS A 101 2.53 18.15 -13.65
C LYS A 101 1.05 18.07 -14.02
N SER A 102 0.68 18.10 -15.32
CA SER A 102 -0.72 18.07 -15.75
C SER A 102 -1.44 16.77 -15.38
N ARG A 103 -0.66 15.68 -15.24
CA ARG A 103 -1.16 14.34 -14.93
C ARG A 103 -1.02 13.95 -13.46
N HIS A 104 -0.35 14.76 -12.64
CA HIS A 104 -0.15 14.44 -11.24
C HIS A 104 -1.50 14.36 -10.50
N GLY A 105 -1.64 13.35 -9.66
CA GLY A 105 -2.85 13.08 -8.90
C GLY A 105 -3.90 12.24 -9.63
N THR A 106 -3.62 11.76 -10.86
CA THR A 106 -4.61 11.04 -11.68
C THR A 106 -4.32 9.56 -11.88
N GLY A 107 -3.21 9.04 -11.36
CA GLY A 107 -2.79 7.66 -11.52
C GLY A 107 -2.86 6.85 -10.24
N GLY A 108 -2.49 5.58 -10.36
CA GLY A 108 -2.36 4.64 -9.25
C GLY A 108 -3.49 3.61 -9.18
N ASN A 109 -3.09 2.39 -8.84
CA ASN A 109 -3.95 1.23 -8.68
C ASN A 109 -3.56 0.47 -7.41
N ALA A 110 -4.39 -0.47 -6.96
CA ALA A 110 -4.05 -1.37 -5.86
C ALA A 110 -2.92 -2.34 -6.27
N ALA A 111 -2.14 -2.81 -5.30
CA ALA A 111 -0.97 -3.66 -5.55
C ALA A 111 -1.31 -5.08 -5.99
N LYS A 112 -2.56 -5.50 -5.80
CA LYS A 112 -3.14 -6.76 -6.27
C LYS A 112 -4.65 -6.62 -6.42
N PHE A 113 -5.28 -7.62 -7.00
CA PHE A 113 -6.74 -7.67 -7.09
C PHE A 113 -7.39 -7.90 -5.71
N PHE A 114 -8.18 -6.94 -5.25
CA PHE A 114 -8.96 -6.99 -4.01
C PHE A 114 -10.47 -7.11 -4.25
N GLY A 115 -10.86 -7.50 -5.46
CA GLY A 115 -12.27 -7.70 -5.83
C GLY A 115 -12.92 -6.48 -6.50
N ILE A 116 -12.18 -5.41 -6.76
CA ILE A 116 -12.65 -4.23 -7.50
C ILE A 116 -11.82 -4.10 -8.78
N GLY A 117 -12.48 -3.86 -9.91
CA GLY A 117 -11.88 -3.82 -11.24
C GLY A 117 -11.92 -5.17 -11.96
N SER A 118 -11.17 -5.32 -13.04
CA SER A 118 -11.01 -6.57 -13.79
C SER A 118 -9.79 -7.33 -13.26
N GLU A 119 -9.96 -8.59 -12.85
CA GLU A 119 -8.86 -9.42 -12.35
C GLU A 119 -7.71 -9.57 -13.36
N SER A 120 -8.01 -9.50 -14.65
CA SER A 120 -7.03 -9.61 -15.75
C SER A 120 -6.36 -8.30 -16.16
N ASP A 121 -6.76 -7.15 -15.58
CA ASP A 121 -6.21 -5.83 -15.90
C ASP A 121 -5.87 -5.06 -14.62
N GLU A 122 -4.58 -5.08 -14.25
CA GLU A 122 -4.07 -4.45 -13.03
C GLU A 122 -4.31 -2.93 -12.98
N ASN A 123 -4.45 -2.26 -14.14
CA ASN A 123 -4.70 -0.82 -14.19
C ASN A 123 -6.09 -0.44 -13.69
N THR A 124 -6.97 -1.42 -13.52
CA THR A 124 -8.34 -1.24 -13.02
C THR A 124 -8.51 -1.66 -11.57
N TRP A 125 -7.44 -2.12 -10.90
CA TRP A 125 -7.55 -2.61 -9.54
C TRP A 125 -7.66 -1.45 -8.54
N ASP A 126 -8.74 -1.48 -7.80
CA ASP A 126 -9.01 -0.54 -6.72
C ASP A 126 -9.15 -1.25 -5.36
N LEU A 127 -9.07 -0.49 -4.30
CA LEU A 127 -9.29 -0.95 -2.93
C LEU A 127 -10.74 -0.69 -2.52
N PRO A 128 -11.46 -1.70 -2.00
CA PRO A 128 -12.74 -1.46 -1.36
C PRO A 128 -12.55 -0.64 -0.09
N ALA A 129 -13.48 0.26 0.20
CA ALA A 129 -13.44 1.09 1.39
C ALA A 129 -13.36 0.25 2.68
N GLU A 130 -12.50 0.66 3.62
CA GLU A 130 -12.38 0.11 4.97
C GLU A 130 -12.55 1.23 6.00
N PHE A 131 -13.74 1.86 5.97
CA PHE A 131 -14.04 3.00 6.87
C PHE A 131 -14.12 2.54 8.31
N SER A 132 -13.65 3.41 9.20
CA SER A 132 -13.67 3.19 10.64
C SER A 132 -13.99 4.49 11.39
N SER A 133 -14.21 4.38 12.69
CA SER A 133 -14.38 5.53 13.58
C SER A 133 -13.05 6.20 13.98
N THR A 134 -11.93 5.74 13.45
CA THR A 134 -10.62 6.35 13.71
C THR A 134 -10.58 7.76 13.15
N PRO A 135 -10.32 8.77 14.00
CA PRO A 135 -10.43 10.16 13.58
C PRO A 135 -9.23 10.60 12.75
N HIS A 136 -9.47 11.50 11.79
CA HIS A 136 -8.42 12.15 11.00
C HIS A 136 -7.77 13.27 11.83
N GLU A 137 -6.88 12.91 12.72
CA GLU A 137 -6.05 13.82 13.49
C GLU A 137 -4.70 14.06 12.80
N ARG A 138 -3.93 15.07 13.29
CA ARG A 138 -2.57 15.31 12.81
C ARG A 138 -1.71 14.04 12.89
N GLY A 139 -1.01 13.74 11.81
CA GLY A 139 -0.15 12.55 11.65
C GLY A 139 -0.87 11.31 11.14
N ILE A 140 -2.18 11.31 10.98
CA ILE A 140 -2.92 10.17 10.42
C ILE A 140 -2.58 9.98 8.95
N LEU A 141 -2.34 8.71 8.58
CA LEU A 141 -2.18 8.22 7.22
C LEU A 141 -3.51 7.68 6.71
N SER A 142 -3.98 8.22 5.58
CA SER A 142 -5.27 7.86 5.00
C SER A 142 -5.19 7.71 3.48
N MET A 143 -6.11 6.93 2.90
CA MET A 143 -6.12 6.63 1.47
C MET A 143 -6.84 7.73 0.68
N ALA A 144 -6.17 8.27 -0.34
CA ALA A 144 -6.80 9.15 -1.30
C ALA A 144 -7.69 8.34 -2.26
N ARG A 145 -8.78 8.95 -2.73
CA ARG A 145 -9.75 8.32 -3.64
C ARG A 145 -10.47 9.33 -4.52
N SER A 146 -11.16 8.86 -5.54
CA SER A 146 -12.11 9.63 -6.33
C SER A 146 -13.46 9.76 -5.61
N GLN A 147 -14.54 10.05 -6.34
CA GLN A 147 -15.89 10.14 -5.74
C GLN A 147 -16.41 8.78 -5.24
N ASP A 148 -16.08 7.69 -5.93
CA ASP A 148 -16.46 6.35 -5.49
C ASP A 148 -15.68 5.98 -4.22
N PRO A 149 -16.34 5.59 -3.14
CA PRO A 149 -15.68 5.09 -1.93
C PRO A 149 -14.70 3.93 -2.18
N ASN A 150 -14.96 3.11 -3.19
CA ASN A 150 -14.17 1.93 -3.55
C ASN A 150 -13.15 2.23 -4.68
N SER A 151 -12.64 3.44 -4.78
CA SER A 151 -11.65 3.85 -5.77
C SER A 151 -10.28 4.18 -5.19
N GLY A 152 -9.95 3.64 -4.03
CA GLY A 152 -8.60 3.72 -3.47
C GLY A 152 -7.61 2.94 -4.33
N GLY A 153 -6.50 3.56 -4.72
CA GLY A 153 -5.44 2.89 -5.50
C GLY A 153 -4.14 2.84 -4.71
N SER A 154 -3.16 3.66 -5.15
CA SER A 154 -1.86 3.79 -4.49
C SER A 154 -1.65 5.13 -3.80
N GLN A 155 -2.49 6.14 -4.07
CA GLN A 155 -2.32 7.48 -3.52
C GLN A 155 -2.76 7.55 -2.07
N PHE A 156 -1.95 8.17 -1.24
CA PHE A 156 -2.21 8.36 0.19
C PHE A 156 -1.97 9.81 0.61
N PHE A 157 -2.49 10.19 1.77
CA PHE A 157 -2.19 11.48 2.37
C PHE A 157 -1.90 11.34 3.87
N ILE A 158 -1.11 12.29 4.37
CA ILE A 158 -0.80 12.45 5.80
C ILE A 158 -1.40 13.77 6.27
N CYS A 159 -2.26 13.73 7.28
CA CYS A 159 -2.87 14.91 7.88
C CYS A 159 -1.83 15.74 8.62
N VAL A 160 -1.75 17.05 8.35
CA VAL A 160 -0.89 17.98 9.09
C VAL A 160 -1.64 18.74 10.18
N ALA A 161 -2.96 18.64 10.20
CA ALA A 161 -3.86 19.15 11.21
C ALA A 161 -5.10 18.25 11.28
N ASP A 162 -5.98 18.48 12.26
CA ASP A 162 -7.22 17.75 12.39
C ASP A 162 -8.15 18.01 11.20
N ALA A 163 -8.61 16.92 10.57
CA ALA A 163 -9.47 16.93 9.39
C ALA A 163 -10.72 16.05 9.60
N ARG A 164 -11.44 16.31 10.71
CA ARG A 164 -12.60 15.52 11.16
C ARG A 164 -13.73 15.42 10.15
N PHE A 165 -13.82 16.33 9.17
CA PHE A 165 -14.77 16.26 8.07
C PHE A 165 -14.55 15.07 7.14
N LEU A 166 -13.40 14.36 7.24
CA LEU A 166 -13.09 13.14 6.50
C LEU A 166 -13.51 11.87 7.27
N ASP A 167 -13.87 11.97 8.55
CA ASP A 167 -14.20 10.83 9.40
C ASP A 167 -15.35 10.01 8.81
N ASN A 168 -15.22 8.69 8.83
CA ASN A 168 -16.14 7.72 8.21
C ASN A 168 -16.33 7.87 6.69
N GLN A 169 -15.52 8.68 5.99
CA GLN A 169 -15.59 8.89 4.54
C GLN A 169 -14.30 8.52 3.82
N TYR A 170 -13.19 8.44 4.54
CA TYR A 170 -11.89 8.02 4.03
C TYR A 170 -11.31 6.91 4.89
N THR A 171 -10.52 6.01 4.28
CA THR A 171 -9.94 4.87 4.98
C THR A 171 -8.64 5.29 5.66
N VAL A 172 -8.67 5.35 6.99
CA VAL A 172 -7.46 5.49 7.83
C VAL A 172 -6.78 4.13 7.92
N PHE A 173 -5.49 4.04 7.57
CA PHE A 173 -4.76 2.77 7.61
C PHE A 173 -3.42 2.82 8.34
N GLY A 174 -3.08 3.96 8.95
CA GLY A 174 -1.87 4.12 9.75
C GLY A 174 -1.68 5.51 10.32
N LYS A 175 -0.50 5.74 10.87
CA LYS A 175 -0.08 7.05 11.41
C LYS A 175 1.42 7.24 11.35
N VAL A 176 1.85 8.48 11.38
CA VAL A 176 3.25 8.88 11.58
C VAL A 176 3.63 8.66 13.05
N VAL A 177 4.74 7.97 13.30
CA VAL A 177 5.32 7.75 14.63
C VAL A 177 6.63 8.52 14.84
N SER A 178 7.27 8.94 13.74
CA SER A 178 8.47 9.81 13.76
C SER A 178 8.52 10.63 12.48
N GLY A 179 9.09 11.84 12.51
CA GLY A 179 9.26 12.71 11.34
C GLY A 179 8.08 13.64 11.06
N LEU A 180 7.24 14.00 12.05
CA LEU A 180 6.21 15.03 11.89
C LEU A 180 6.80 16.41 11.55
N ASP A 181 8.02 16.70 11.97
CA ASP A 181 8.78 17.90 11.58
C ASP A 181 9.14 17.87 10.08
N VAL A 182 9.47 16.70 9.53
CA VAL A 182 9.68 16.49 8.08
C VAL A 182 8.36 16.74 7.33
N VAL A 183 7.23 16.24 7.83
CA VAL A 183 5.90 16.50 7.27
C VAL A 183 5.59 18.01 7.23
N ASP A 184 5.99 18.75 8.28
CA ASP A 184 5.83 20.20 8.34
C ASP A 184 6.70 20.94 7.32
N LEU A 185 7.94 20.49 7.10
CA LEU A 185 8.80 21.06 6.05
C LEU A 185 8.19 20.84 4.66
N ILE A 186 7.65 19.64 4.39
CA ILE A 186 7.01 19.32 3.12
C ILE A 186 5.78 20.18 2.87
N VAL A 187 4.86 20.29 3.85
CA VAL A 187 3.60 21.01 3.67
C VAL A 187 3.80 22.52 3.48
N ASN A 188 4.90 23.07 4.02
CA ASN A 188 5.23 24.48 3.91
C ASN A 188 6.12 24.80 2.70
N SER A 189 6.44 23.83 1.85
CA SER A 189 7.19 24.07 0.62
C SER A 189 6.43 25.02 -0.32
N PRO A 190 7.13 25.91 -1.05
CA PRO A 190 6.52 26.74 -2.09
C PRO A 190 5.78 25.87 -3.12
N ARG A 191 4.57 26.25 -3.49
CA ARG A 191 3.70 25.47 -4.37
C ARG A 191 3.00 26.35 -5.40
N ASP A 192 2.53 25.72 -6.46
CA ASP A 192 1.74 26.38 -7.52
C ASP A 192 0.25 26.52 -7.12
N ALA A 193 -0.55 27.09 -8.03
CA ALA A 193 -1.99 27.30 -7.81
C ALA A 193 -2.83 26.01 -7.71
N ARG A 194 -2.23 24.85 -8.01
CA ARG A 194 -2.85 23.52 -7.86
C ARG A 194 -2.33 22.77 -6.64
N ASP A 195 -1.67 23.48 -5.73
CA ASP A 195 -1.03 22.95 -4.53
C ASP A 195 0.11 21.95 -4.81
N ASN A 196 0.66 21.91 -6.03
CA ASN A 196 1.80 21.06 -6.36
C ASN A 196 3.10 21.82 -6.00
N PRO A 197 4.02 21.22 -5.22
CA PRO A 197 5.29 21.83 -4.89
C PRO A 197 6.04 22.33 -6.14
N ASN A 198 6.66 23.53 -6.05
CA ASN A 198 7.44 24.08 -7.16
C ASN A 198 8.65 23.19 -7.44
N ASP A 199 9.37 22.78 -6.39
CA ASP A 199 10.46 21.82 -6.45
C ASP A 199 9.94 20.41 -6.17
N ARG A 200 10.47 19.41 -6.88
CA ARG A 200 10.09 18.01 -6.68
C ARG A 200 10.50 17.55 -5.28
N ILE A 201 9.55 16.97 -4.56
CA ILE A 201 9.78 16.34 -3.26
C ILE A 201 9.61 14.84 -3.45
N GLU A 202 10.67 14.20 -3.92
CA GLU A 202 10.68 12.76 -4.20
C GLU A 202 10.68 11.94 -2.93
N MET A 203 10.09 10.75 -3.02
CA MET A 203 10.12 9.77 -1.95
C MET A 203 10.72 8.44 -2.40
N LYS A 204 11.31 7.74 -1.42
CA LYS A 204 11.57 6.29 -1.47
C LYS A 204 10.90 5.67 -0.27
N VAL A 205 10.23 4.54 -0.48
CA VAL A 205 9.52 3.87 0.62
C VAL A 205 10.12 2.48 0.82
N ARG A 206 10.62 2.22 2.04
CA ARG A 206 11.11 0.92 2.46
C ARG A 206 10.33 0.39 3.65
N LEU A 207 10.29 -0.92 3.78
CA LEU A 207 9.74 -1.58 4.97
C LEU A 207 10.89 -1.93 5.92
N GLU A 208 10.65 -1.77 7.22
CA GLU A 208 11.54 -2.20 8.29
C GLU A 208 10.75 -3.03 9.30
N GLU A 209 11.34 -4.12 9.78
CA GLU A 209 10.73 -4.91 10.85
C GLU A 209 10.59 -4.05 12.12
N LYS A 210 9.42 -4.10 12.73
CA LYS A 210 9.17 -3.46 14.04
C LYS A 210 10.03 -4.16 15.09
N LYS A 211 10.99 -3.42 15.65
CA LYS A 211 11.86 -3.90 16.74
C LYS A 211 11.09 -4.06 18.03
#